data_a04231e63c9030fe3929aee7de7c31e7
#
_entry.id   a04231e63c9030fe3929aee7de7c31e7
#
_cell.length_a   1.000
_cell.length_b   1.000
_cell.length_c   1.000
_cell.angle_alpha   90.00
_cell.angle_beta   90.00
_cell.angle_gamma   90.00
#
_symmetry.space_group_name_H-M   'P 1'
#
loop_
_entity.id
_entity.type
_entity.pdbx_description
1 polymer ?
#
loop_
_entity_poly.entity_id
_entity_poly.type
_entity_poly.pdbx_seq_one_letter_code
_entity_poly.pdbx_strand_id
1 'polypeptide(L)'
;AGDFPFSVFARTMRKVLANYGNRIFTKSPNSGCDELRTEICSYLARNRGIFVKPSQIIVGSGAEYLYGLIAQLFRDRDKFAIEQPSYDKIRKVYEAMGIQCDMLSLTRDGISSKELDRTDATILHVTPFNSFPSGVTASISKKHEYLRWAKQRDGFIIEDNYDSELTVSKKQEDSLFSITSDSNVVYVNTFSKTIAPSMRIGY
;
A
#
# COMPACT_ATOMS: atom_id res chain seq x y z
N ALA A 1 -13.31 -3.60 -20.78
CA ALA A 1 -12.47 -4.50 -19.98
C ALA A 1 -11.87 -5.50 -20.95
N GLY A 2 -10.54 -5.53 -21.08
CA GLY A 2 -9.87 -6.55 -21.89
C GLY A 2 -10.10 -7.94 -21.28
N ASP A 3 -10.19 -8.96 -22.11
CA ASP A 3 -10.37 -10.32 -21.64
C ASP A 3 -9.14 -10.74 -20.80
N PHE A 4 -9.39 -11.29 -19.62
CA PHE A 4 -8.34 -11.85 -18.78
C PHE A 4 -7.55 -12.91 -19.56
N PRO A 5 -6.20 -12.90 -19.58
CA PRO A 5 -5.38 -13.80 -20.40
C PRO A 5 -5.41 -15.24 -19.86
N PHE A 6 -6.58 -15.86 -19.91
CA PHE A 6 -6.87 -17.16 -19.30
C PHE A 6 -5.93 -18.27 -19.77
N SER A 7 -5.56 -18.28 -21.06
CA SER A 7 -4.63 -19.29 -21.60
C SER A 7 -3.23 -19.20 -20.97
N VAL A 8 -2.76 -17.98 -20.71
CA VAL A 8 -1.47 -17.75 -20.04
C VAL A 8 -1.57 -18.18 -18.59
N PHE A 9 -2.64 -17.80 -17.91
CA PHE A 9 -2.91 -18.20 -16.53
C PHE A 9 -2.97 -19.71 -16.36
N ALA A 10 -3.75 -20.41 -17.19
CA ALA A 10 -3.88 -21.87 -17.14
C ALA A 10 -2.55 -22.60 -17.41
N ARG A 11 -1.73 -22.09 -18.35
CA ARG A 11 -0.39 -22.62 -18.60
C ARG A 11 0.54 -22.42 -17.40
N THR A 12 0.49 -21.23 -16.79
CA THR A 12 1.29 -20.91 -15.59
C THR A 12 0.89 -21.81 -14.42
N MET A 13 -0.41 -21.99 -14.18
CA MET A 13 -0.91 -22.90 -13.15
C MET A 13 -0.40 -24.33 -13.34
N ARG A 14 -0.49 -24.87 -14.54
CA ARG A 14 0.05 -26.22 -14.84
C ARG A 14 1.55 -26.32 -14.54
N LYS A 15 2.32 -25.29 -14.91
CA LYS A 15 3.76 -25.25 -14.63
C LYS A 15 4.04 -25.22 -13.12
N VAL A 16 3.28 -24.43 -12.36
CA VAL A 16 3.40 -24.35 -10.89
C VAL A 16 3.08 -25.71 -10.26
N LEU A 17 1.95 -26.34 -10.65
CA LEU A 17 1.57 -27.66 -10.15
C LEU A 17 2.63 -28.72 -10.43
N ALA A 18 3.20 -28.71 -11.65
CA ALA A 18 4.26 -29.65 -12.03
C ALA A 18 5.56 -29.43 -11.25
N ASN A 19 5.94 -28.18 -11.00
CA ASN A 19 7.22 -27.87 -10.36
C ASN A 19 7.19 -28.01 -8.84
N TYR A 20 6.06 -27.67 -8.22
CA TYR A 20 5.95 -27.62 -6.76
C TYR A 20 5.25 -28.86 -6.16
N GLY A 21 4.45 -29.57 -6.95
CA GLY A 21 3.75 -30.80 -6.50
C GLY A 21 3.04 -30.58 -5.14
N ASN A 22 3.26 -31.49 -4.22
CA ASN A 22 2.62 -31.45 -2.89
C ASN A 22 3.06 -30.23 -2.02
N ARG A 23 4.14 -29.54 -2.36
CA ARG A 23 4.59 -28.35 -1.60
C ARG A 23 3.55 -27.24 -1.58
N ILE A 24 2.70 -27.12 -2.61
CA ILE A 24 1.64 -26.11 -2.65
C ILE A 24 0.57 -26.28 -1.56
N PHE A 25 0.48 -27.49 -0.97
CA PHE A 25 -0.45 -27.80 0.13
C PHE A 25 0.19 -27.66 1.52
N THR A 26 1.47 -27.32 1.60
CA THR A 26 2.12 -27.08 2.88
C THR A 26 1.74 -25.71 3.42
N LYS A 27 1.64 -25.60 4.76
CA LYS A 27 1.34 -24.33 5.42
C LYS A 27 2.44 -23.30 5.12
N SER A 28 2.07 -22.16 4.53
CA SER A 28 2.96 -21.03 4.35
C SER A 28 3.27 -20.34 5.69
N PRO A 29 4.43 -19.67 5.83
CA PRO A 29 4.67 -18.74 6.91
C PRO A 29 3.58 -17.67 7.01
N ASN A 30 3.34 -17.13 8.20
CA ASN A 30 2.31 -16.09 8.41
C ASN A 30 2.55 -14.81 7.58
N SER A 31 3.80 -14.53 7.22
CA SER A 31 4.17 -13.42 6.33
C SER A 31 3.98 -13.70 4.84
N GLY A 32 3.56 -14.91 4.46
CA GLY A 32 3.47 -15.39 3.08
C GLY A 32 4.63 -16.31 2.69
N CYS A 33 4.46 -17.08 1.59
CA CYS A 33 5.52 -17.99 1.13
C CYS A 33 6.75 -17.23 0.63
N ASP A 34 7.93 -17.80 0.83
CA ASP A 34 9.21 -17.15 0.55
C ASP A 34 9.38 -16.85 -0.95
N GLU A 35 8.91 -17.75 -1.80
CA GLU A 35 8.93 -17.56 -3.25
C GLU A 35 8.16 -16.33 -3.68
N LEU A 36 6.93 -16.15 -3.17
CA LEU A 36 6.11 -14.98 -3.50
C LEU A 36 6.73 -13.69 -2.97
N ARG A 37 7.24 -13.68 -1.73
CA ARG A 37 7.91 -12.50 -1.16
C ARG A 37 9.16 -12.11 -1.95
N THR A 38 9.95 -13.09 -2.39
CA THR A 38 11.13 -12.86 -3.24
C THR A 38 10.74 -12.28 -4.60
N GLU A 39 9.67 -12.80 -5.23
CA GLU A 39 9.18 -12.26 -6.49
C GLU A 39 8.58 -10.86 -6.34
N ILE A 40 7.91 -10.57 -5.22
CA ILE A 40 7.45 -9.20 -4.93
C ILE A 40 8.64 -8.24 -4.78
N CYS A 41 9.73 -8.63 -4.12
CA CYS A 41 10.95 -7.80 -4.07
C CYS A 41 11.50 -7.52 -5.47
N SER A 42 11.59 -8.55 -6.31
CA SER A 42 12.03 -8.42 -7.71
C SER A 42 11.11 -7.52 -8.53
N TYR A 43 9.81 -7.65 -8.32
CA TYR A 43 8.78 -6.81 -8.95
C TYR A 43 8.92 -5.34 -8.54
N LEU A 44 9.04 -5.06 -7.25
CA LEU A 44 9.21 -3.71 -6.69
C LEU A 44 10.50 -3.05 -7.20
N ALA A 45 11.60 -3.78 -7.24
CA ALA A 45 12.87 -3.28 -7.76
C ALA A 45 12.76 -2.87 -9.25
N ARG A 46 12.15 -3.72 -10.09
CA ARG A 46 12.01 -3.46 -11.53
C ARG A 46 11.00 -2.37 -11.85
N ASN A 47 9.89 -2.34 -11.13
CA ASN A 47 8.74 -1.50 -11.50
C ASN A 47 8.61 -0.24 -10.64
N ARG A 48 9.24 -0.18 -9.48
CA ARG A 48 9.08 0.94 -8.53
C ARG A 48 10.40 1.52 -8.02
N GLY A 49 11.53 0.93 -8.40
CA GLY A 49 12.83 1.33 -7.85
C GLY A 49 12.93 1.13 -6.33
N ILE A 50 12.08 0.26 -5.77
CA ILE A 50 12.05 -0.05 -4.34
C ILE A 50 12.87 -1.31 -4.11
N PHE A 51 13.94 -1.18 -3.32
CA PHE A 51 14.86 -2.28 -2.99
C PHE A 51 14.67 -2.70 -1.54
N VAL A 52 14.05 -3.86 -1.34
CA VAL A 52 13.73 -4.43 -0.02
C VAL A 52 14.13 -5.90 0.04
N LYS A 53 14.23 -6.44 1.25
CA LYS A 53 14.49 -7.87 1.50
C LYS A 53 13.15 -8.62 1.65
N PRO A 54 13.10 -9.93 1.35
CA PRO A 54 11.89 -10.73 1.56
C PRO A 54 11.37 -10.70 3.00
N SER A 55 12.25 -10.52 3.99
CA SER A 55 11.86 -10.36 5.39
C SER A 55 11.09 -9.08 5.71
N GLN A 56 11.10 -8.10 4.81
CA GLN A 56 10.34 -6.84 4.92
C GLN A 56 8.99 -6.90 4.21
N ILE A 57 8.67 -8.02 3.53
CA ILE A 57 7.42 -8.21 2.82
C ILE A 57 6.46 -9.05 3.66
N ILE A 58 5.24 -8.56 3.81
CA ILE A 58 4.11 -9.29 4.39
C ILE A 58 3.05 -9.40 3.31
N VAL A 59 2.59 -10.63 3.06
CA VAL A 59 1.52 -10.92 2.10
C VAL A 59 0.21 -11.16 2.84
N GLY A 60 -0.86 -10.50 2.39
CA GLY A 60 -2.19 -10.61 2.98
C GLY A 60 -3.32 -10.77 1.97
N SER A 61 -4.51 -10.99 2.46
CA SER A 61 -5.73 -11.20 1.66
C SER A 61 -6.33 -9.89 1.11
N GLY A 62 -5.50 -9.06 0.48
CA GLY A 62 -5.86 -7.76 -0.09
C GLY A 62 -5.73 -6.61 0.91
N ALA A 63 -6.01 -5.38 0.46
CA ALA A 63 -5.73 -4.16 1.21
C ALA A 63 -6.46 -4.09 2.56
N GLU A 64 -7.75 -4.43 2.62
CA GLU A 64 -8.54 -4.35 3.86
C GLU A 64 -7.95 -5.21 5.00
N TYR A 65 -7.43 -6.41 4.65
CA TYR A 65 -6.71 -7.24 5.61
C TYR A 65 -5.42 -6.56 6.10
N LEU A 66 -4.66 -5.95 5.18
CA LEU A 66 -3.43 -5.24 5.53
C LEU A 66 -3.71 -4.01 6.40
N TYR A 67 -4.80 -3.27 6.17
CA TYR A 67 -5.22 -2.17 7.05
C TYR A 67 -5.50 -2.68 8.48
N GLY A 68 -6.13 -3.85 8.61
CA GLY A 68 -6.33 -4.48 9.91
C GLY A 68 -5.03 -4.86 10.62
N LEU A 69 -4.02 -5.36 9.88
CA LEU A 69 -2.69 -5.63 10.44
C LEU A 69 -1.97 -4.34 10.86
N ILE A 70 -2.08 -3.29 10.06
CA ILE A 70 -1.52 -1.96 10.36
C ILE A 70 -2.16 -1.39 11.63
N ALA A 71 -3.49 -1.50 11.75
CA ALA A 71 -4.20 -1.09 12.97
C ALA A 71 -3.68 -1.82 14.22
N GLN A 72 -3.43 -3.13 14.10
CA GLN A 72 -2.86 -3.91 15.21
C GLN A 72 -1.41 -3.53 15.51
N LEU A 73 -0.60 -3.24 14.50
CA LEU A 73 0.80 -2.83 14.66
C LEU A 73 0.90 -1.51 15.43
N PHE A 74 0.00 -0.57 15.16
CA PHE A 74 -0.02 0.76 15.74
C PHE A 74 -1.14 0.96 16.78
N ARG A 75 -1.60 -0.11 17.41
CA ARG A 75 -2.71 -0.08 18.37
C ARG A 75 -2.49 0.88 19.57
N ASP A 76 -1.24 1.17 19.88
CA ASP A 76 -0.89 2.12 20.95
C ASP A 76 -0.95 3.59 20.48
N ARG A 77 -1.32 3.82 19.23
CA ARG A 77 -1.57 5.12 18.63
C ARG A 77 -3.07 5.31 18.45
N ASP A 78 -3.69 6.12 19.27
CA ASP A 78 -5.15 6.25 19.38
C ASP A 78 -5.80 6.91 18.15
N LYS A 79 -5.02 7.64 17.35
CA LYS A 79 -5.53 8.44 16.24
C LYS A 79 -4.68 8.31 14.97
N PHE A 80 -5.36 8.07 13.85
CA PHE A 80 -4.78 8.10 12.52
C PHE A 80 -5.34 9.28 11.72
N ALA A 81 -4.49 9.98 11.01
CA ALA A 81 -4.89 10.97 10.02
C ALA A 81 -5.09 10.30 8.66
N ILE A 82 -6.20 10.62 7.99
CA ILE A 82 -6.57 10.06 6.69
C ILE A 82 -6.96 11.20 5.76
N GLU A 83 -6.57 11.17 4.52
CA GLU A 83 -6.99 12.15 3.51
C GLU A 83 -8.50 12.11 3.27
N GLN A 84 -9.11 13.27 2.95
CA GLN A 84 -10.53 13.39 2.64
C GLN A 84 -10.76 14.24 1.38
N PRO A 85 -11.50 13.71 0.38
CA PRO A 85 -12.13 12.38 0.36
C PRO A 85 -11.13 11.25 0.18
N SER A 86 -11.45 10.06 0.68
CA SER A 86 -10.64 8.84 0.52
C SER A 86 -11.53 7.62 0.30
N TYR A 87 -10.92 6.45 0.09
CA TYR A 87 -11.62 5.19 0.04
C TYR A 87 -12.22 4.87 1.43
N ASP A 88 -13.54 4.92 1.54
CA ASP A 88 -14.27 4.85 2.82
C ASP A 88 -13.97 3.60 3.66
N LYS A 89 -13.53 2.51 3.02
CA LYS A 89 -13.16 1.29 3.76
C LYS A 89 -11.89 1.44 4.60
N ILE A 90 -10.98 2.36 4.26
CA ILE A 90 -9.81 2.66 5.08
C ILE A 90 -10.28 3.09 6.47
N ARG A 91 -11.11 4.12 6.51
CA ARG A 91 -11.70 4.65 7.75
C ARG A 91 -12.48 3.57 8.51
N LYS A 92 -13.38 2.85 7.82
CA LYS A 92 -14.21 1.80 8.43
C LYS A 92 -13.41 0.69 9.10
N VAL A 93 -12.31 0.26 8.48
CA VAL A 93 -11.44 -0.77 9.08
C VAL A 93 -10.77 -0.24 10.34
N TYR A 94 -10.23 0.98 10.31
CA TYR A 94 -9.57 1.57 11.48
C TYR A 94 -10.56 1.83 12.63
N GLU A 95 -11.72 2.42 12.34
CA GLU A 95 -12.77 2.64 13.35
C GLU A 95 -13.29 1.34 13.96
N ALA A 96 -13.44 0.27 13.16
CA ALA A 96 -13.81 -1.06 13.66
C ALA A 96 -12.75 -1.67 14.60
N MET A 97 -11.49 -1.22 14.50
CA MET A 97 -10.40 -1.60 15.39
C MET A 97 -10.22 -0.64 16.59
N GLY A 98 -11.15 0.32 16.77
CA GLY A 98 -11.14 1.28 17.86
C GLY A 98 -10.23 2.50 17.65
N ILE A 99 -9.68 2.69 16.46
CA ILE A 99 -8.79 3.81 16.14
C ILE A 99 -9.64 5.02 15.71
N GLN A 100 -9.38 6.18 16.28
CA GLN A 100 -9.98 7.44 15.86
C GLN A 100 -9.38 7.89 14.52
N CYS A 101 -10.23 8.34 13.58
CA CYS A 101 -9.80 8.82 12.28
C CYS A 101 -10.00 10.33 12.17
N ASP A 102 -8.89 11.06 12.04
CA ASP A 102 -8.90 12.50 11.74
C ASP A 102 -8.85 12.70 10.23
N MET A 103 -9.95 13.24 9.67
CA MET A 103 -10.11 13.38 8.23
C MET A 103 -9.51 14.71 7.78
N LEU A 104 -8.47 14.66 6.95
CA LEU A 104 -7.70 15.82 6.49
C LEU A 104 -8.06 16.18 5.03
N SER A 105 -8.52 17.40 4.81
CA SER A 105 -8.98 17.86 3.50
C SER A 105 -7.87 17.88 2.45
N LEU A 106 -8.15 17.31 1.28
CA LEU A 106 -7.29 17.38 0.10
C LEU A 106 -7.38 18.74 -0.59
N THR A 107 -6.25 19.19 -1.10
CA THR A 107 -6.11 20.26 -2.10
C THR A 107 -5.81 19.66 -3.48
N ARG A 108 -5.40 20.48 -4.45
CA ARG A 108 -5.04 20.02 -5.80
C ARG A 108 -3.81 19.11 -5.84
N ASP A 109 -2.93 19.20 -4.86
CA ASP A 109 -1.60 18.58 -4.85
C ASP A 109 -1.36 17.69 -3.61
N GLY A 110 -2.41 17.38 -2.85
CA GLY A 110 -2.38 16.55 -1.65
C GLY A 110 -3.09 17.18 -0.46
N ILE A 111 -2.84 16.69 0.74
CA ILE A 111 -3.46 17.20 1.98
C ILE A 111 -3.03 18.65 2.24
N SER A 112 -3.99 19.49 2.66
CA SER A 112 -3.72 20.86 3.07
C SER A 112 -2.67 20.92 4.18
N SER A 113 -1.67 21.81 4.04
CA SER A 113 -0.64 21.99 5.08
C SER A 113 -1.26 22.42 6.42
N LYS A 114 -2.32 23.24 6.39
CA LYS A 114 -3.07 23.63 7.59
C LYS A 114 -3.70 22.44 8.32
N GLU A 115 -4.20 21.47 7.55
CA GLU A 115 -4.78 20.24 8.11
C GLU A 115 -3.70 19.34 8.71
N LEU A 116 -2.53 19.24 8.05
CA LEU A 116 -1.38 18.53 8.58
C LEU A 116 -0.86 19.13 9.89
N ASP A 117 -0.88 20.47 10.00
CA ASP A 117 -0.47 21.18 11.22
C ASP A 117 -1.51 21.05 12.35
N ARG A 118 -2.80 21.00 11.99
CA ARG A 118 -3.92 20.92 12.93
C ARG A 118 -3.99 19.59 13.67
N THR A 119 -3.71 18.50 12.96
CA THR A 119 -3.87 17.16 13.53
C THR A 119 -2.82 16.83 14.57
N ASP A 120 -3.23 16.16 15.63
CA ASP A 120 -2.36 15.58 16.66
C ASP A 120 -2.03 14.11 16.40
N ALA A 121 -2.52 13.53 15.30
CA ALA A 121 -2.20 12.18 14.87
C ALA A 121 -0.69 12.01 14.60
N THR A 122 -0.21 10.80 14.79
CA THR A 122 1.18 10.40 14.48
C THR A 122 1.27 9.37 13.37
N ILE A 123 0.13 8.84 12.92
CA ILE A 123 0.05 7.94 11.77
C ILE A 123 -0.73 8.66 10.67
N LEU A 124 -0.16 8.73 9.47
CA LEU A 124 -0.77 9.35 8.30
C LEU A 124 -1.00 8.32 7.20
N HIS A 125 -2.26 8.04 6.88
CA HIS A 125 -2.62 7.18 5.76
C HIS A 125 -2.95 8.03 4.54
N VAL A 126 -2.19 7.87 3.47
CA VAL A 126 -2.34 8.61 2.22
C VAL A 126 -2.32 7.70 1.01
N THR A 127 -3.02 8.11 -0.04
CA THR A 127 -2.94 7.55 -1.39
C THR A 127 -2.27 8.60 -2.29
N PRO A 128 -0.94 8.65 -2.36
CA PRO A 128 -0.23 9.77 -2.97
C PRO A 128 -0.34 9.81 -4.49
N PHE A 129 -0.84 8.74 -5.11
CA PHE A 129 -1.08 8.64 -6.55
C PHE A 129 -2.54 8.30 -6.82
N ASN A 130 -3.20 9.13 -7.66
CA ASN A 130 -4.57 8.92 -8.13
C ASN A 130 -5.56 8.58 -6.99
N SER A 131 -5.54 9.39 -5.92
CA SER A 131 -6.38 9.15 -4.73
C SER A 131 -7.86 9.03 -5.09
N PHE A 132 -8.49 7.93 -4.71
CA PHE A 132 -9.92 7.71 -4.95
C PHE A 132 -10.76 8.33 -3.83
N PRO A 133 -11.86 9.05 -4.14
CA PRO A 133 -12.46 9.29 -5.47
C PRO A 133 -11.98 10.59 -6.13
N SER A 134 -11.08 11.34 -5.53
CA SER A 134 -10.70 12.69 -5.96
C SER A 134 -9.87 12.72 -7.24
N GLY A 135 -9.09 11.66 -7.51
CA GLY A 135 -8.09 11.62 -8.57
C GLY A 135 -6.85 12.47 -8.28
N VAL A 136 -6.72 13.03 -7.08
CA VAL A 136 -5.57 13.86 -6.70
C VAL A 136 -4.31 13.03 -6.66
N THR A 137 -3.23 13.57 -7.23
CA THR A 137 -1.86 13.04 -7.09
C THR A 137 -1.03 14.04 -6.31
N ALA A 138 -0.39 13.59 -5.24
CA ALA A 138 0.45 14.44 -4.41
C ALA A 138 1.70 14.89 -5.19
N SER A 139 1.96 16.19 -5.20
CA SER A 139 3.18 16.74 -5.79
C SER A 139 4.43 16.23 -5.04
N ILE A 140 5.60 16.27 -5.70
CA ILE A 140 6.86 15.88 -5.04
C ILE A 140 7.15 16.75 -3.80
N SER A 141 6.80 18.03 -3.86
CA SER A 141 6.91 18.94 -2.71
C SER A 141 6.02 18.50 -1.55
N LYS A 142 4.79 18.07 -1.85
CA LYS A 142 3.84 17.56 -0.86
C LYS A 142 4.29 16.22 -0.27
N LYS A 143 4.86 15.34 -1.08
CA LYS A 143 5.45 14.09 -0.60
C LYS A 143 6.58 14.36 0.41
N HIS A 144 7.45 15.30 0.13
CA HIS A 144 8.48 15.73 1.08
C HIS A 144 7.90 16.39 2.35
N GLU A 145 6.78 17.10 2.24
CA GLU A 145 6.08 17.65 3.40
C GLU A 145 5.54 16.54 4.30
N TYR A 146 4.92 15.50 3.74
CA TYR A 146 4.46 14.33 4.51
C TYR A 146 5.61 13.65 5.25
N LEU A 147 6.75 13.44 4.59
CA LEU A 147 7.92 12.84 5.23
C LEU A 147 8.45 13.69 6.39
N ARG A 148 8.53 15.03 6.21
CA ARG A 148 8.92 15.93 7.30
C ARG A 148 7.90 15.91 8.45
N TRP A 149 6.60 15.91 8.12
CA TRP A 149 5.51 15.82 9.10
C TRP A 149 5.66 14.57 9.97
N ALA A 150 5.87 13.41 9.38
CA ALA A 150 6.04 12.16 10.11
C ALA A 150 7.31 12.19 10.98
N LYS A 151 8.43 12.66 10.43
CA LYS A 151 9.71 12.76 11.16
C LYS A 151 9.62 13.66 12.38
N GLN A 152 8.94 14.80 12.28
CA GLN A 152 8.78 15.76 13.39
C GLN A 152 7.92 15.22 14.51
N ARG A 153 7.06 14.24 14.24
CA ARG A 153 6.09 13.67 15.20
C ARG A 153 6.48 12.28 15.72
N ASP A 154 7.68 11.80 15.38
CA ASP A 154 8.03 10.39 15.60
C ASP A 154 6.91 9.46 15.09
N GLY A 155 6.40 9.79 13.92
CA GLY A 155 5.23 9.18 13.31
C GLY A 155 5.56 8.32 12.10
N PHE A 156 4.52 7.69 11.54
CA PHE A 156 4.61 6.83 10.37
C PHE A 156 3.65 7.27 9.27
N ILE A 157 4.02 6.94 8.04
CA ILE A 157 3.16 7.11 6.87
C ILE A 157 2.78 5.73 6.36
N ILE A 158 1.49 5.53 6.12
CA ILE A 158 0.95 4.40 5.38
C ILE A 158 0.71 4.90 3.96
N GLU A 159 1.55 4.44 3.04
CA GLU A 159 1.47 4.79 1.63
C GLU A 159 0.68 3.71 0.87
N ASP A 160 -0.56 4.01 0.50
CA ASP A 160 -1.43 3.11 -0.26
C ASP A 160 -1.32 3.37 -1.77
N ASN A 161 -0.79 2.41 -2.51
CA ASN A 161 -0.51 2.53 -3.95
C ASN A 161 -1.34 1.56 -4.80
N TYR A 162 -2.63 1.44 -4.52
CA TYR A 162 -3.54 0.46 -5.13
C TYR A 162 -3.65 0.51 -6.67
N ASP A 163 -3.33 1.65 -7.30
CA ASP A 163 -3.53 1.92 -8.73
C ASP A 163 -2.24 2.39 -9.44
N SER A 164 -1.12 2.35 -8.78
CA SER A 164 0.13 2.96 -9.24
C SER A 164 0.76 2.30 -10.48
N GLU A 165 0.36 1.09 -10.83
CA GLU A 165 0.82 0.36 -12.03
C GLU A 165 0.04 0.73 -13.31
N LEU A 166 -1.13 1.35 -13.18
CA LEU A 166 -2.01 1.69 -14.30
C LEU A 166 -1.79 3.12 -14.81
N THR A 167 -0.56 3.63 -14.75
CA THR A 167 -0.25 4.98 -15.19
C THR A 167 -0.22 5.07 -16.71
N VAL A 168 -0.88 6.09 -17.26
CA VAL A 168 -0.79 6.48 -18.68
C VAL A 168 0.51 7.26 -18.96
N SER A 169 1.18 7.73 -17.91
CA SER A 169 2.43 8.49 -18.00
C SER A 169 3.62 7.60 -18.33
N LYS A 170 4.48 8.05 -19.25
CA LYS A 170 5.75 7.37 -19.58
C LYS A 170 6.77 7.41 -18.41
N LYS A 171 6.60 8.32 -17.46
CA LYS A 171 7.46 8.43 -16.28
C LYS A 171 6.68 7.96 -15.06
N GLN A 172 7.21 6.96 -14.41
CA GLN A 172 6.67 6.43 -13.17
C GLN A 172 6.83 7.47 -12.06
N GLU A 173 5.77 7.67 -11.27
CA GLU A 173 5.80 8.55 -10.10
C GLU A 173 6.60 7.90 -8.96
N ASP A 174 7.52 8.68 -8.38
CA ASP A 174 8.27 8.24 -7.21
C ASP A 174 7.33 8.06 -6.01
N SER A 175 7.47 6.93 -5.30
CA SER A 175 6.74 6.66 -4.07
C SER A 175 7.37 7.36 -2.88
N LEU A 176 6.60 7.61 -1.82
CA LEU A 176 7.15 8.09 -0.54
C LEU A 176 8.23 7.14 -0.02
N PHE A 177 7.97 5.83 -0.13
CA PHE A 177 8.91 4.80 0.29
C PHE A 177 10.23 4.85 -0.49
N SER A 178 10.19 5.15 -1.80
CA SER A 178 11.40 5.18 -2.64
C SER A 178 12.25 6.43 -2.45
N ILE A 179 11.65 7.56 -2.03
CA ILE A 179 12.37 8.84 -1.87
C ILE A 179 12.85 9.09 -0.45
N THR A 180 12.50 8.24 0.52
CA THR A 180 12.98 8.36 1.90
C THR A 180 14.07 7.35 2.21
N SER A 181 15.02 7.75 3.06
CA SER A 181 15.96 6.85 3.72
C SER A 181 15.51 6.45 5.13
N ASP A 182 14.45 7.08 5.65
CA ASP A 182 13.92 6.82 6.98
C ASP A 182 13.01 5.59 6.96
N SER A 183 12.99 4.81 8.04
CA SER A 183 12.21 3.56 8.15
C SER A 183 10.76 3.79 8.62
N ASN A 184 10.21 4.98 8.42
CA ASN A 184 8.90 5.37 8.91
C ASN A 184 7.79 5.38 7.85
N VAL A 185 8.00 4.74 6.71
CA VAL A 185 6.99 4.56 5.66
C VAL A 185 6.64 3.07 5.53
N VAL A 186 5.36 2.75 5.63
CA VAL A 186 4.79 1.44 5.33
C VAL A 186 4.15 1.52 3.95
N TYR A 187 4.68 0.77 3.00
CA TYR A 187 4.14 0.71 1.63
C TYR A 187 3.07 -0.38 1.55
N VAL A 188 1.92 -0.06 0.99
CA VAL A 188 0.81 -1.00 0.79
C VAL A 188 0.42 -1.02 -0.69
N ASN A 189 0.29 -2.21 -1.25
CA ASN A 189 -0.20 -2.38 -2.61
C ASN A 189 -0.98 -3.69 -2.76
N THR A 190 -1.68 -3.84 -3.89
CA THR A 190 -2.46 -5.06 -4.19
C THR A 190 -2.36 -5.44 -5.66
N PHE A 191 -2.48 -6.74 -5.94
CA PHE A 191 -2.62 -7.24 -7.32
C PHE A 191 -4.07 -7.24 -7.83
N SER A 192 -5.01 -6.65 -7.08
CA SER A 192 -6.43 -6.63 -7.45
C SER A 192 -6.72 -5.89 -8.75
N LYS A 193 -5.95 -4.86 -9.07
CA LYS A 193 -6.08 -4.08 -10.32
C LYS A 193 -5.21 -4.61 -11.44
N THR A 194 -4.04 -5.14 -11.13
CA THR A 194 -3.04 -5.57 -12.11
C THR A 194 -3.23 -7.00 -12.60
N ILE A 195 -3.78 -7.88 -11.75
CA ILE A 195 -4.05 -9.28 -12.13
C ILE A 195 -5.56 -9.51 -12.19
N ALA A 196 -6.20 -9.65 -11.06
CA ALA A 196 -7.65 -9.81 -10.95
C ALA A 196 -8.11 -9.51 -9.51
N PRO A 197 -9.29 -8.89 -9.31
CA PRO A 197 -9.85 -8.62 -7.98
C PRO A 197 -10.07 -9.87 -7.13
N SER A 198 -10.35 -11.01 -7.78
CA SER A 198 -10.59 -12.30 -7.15
C SER A 198 -9.34 -12.96 -6.55
N MET A 199 -8.14 -12.56 -6.96
CA MET A 199 -6.89 -13.11 -6.43
C MET A 199 -6.64 -12.74 -4.97
N ARG A 200 -7.20 -11.63 -4.50
CA ARG A 200 -7.13 -11.18 -3.10
C ARG A 200 -5.73 -11.20 -2.51
N ILE A 201 -4.73 -10.72 -3.27
CA ILE A 201 -3.34 -10.61 -2.80
C ILE A 201 -2.99 -9.15 -2.61
N GLY A 202 -2.56 -8.81 -1.37
CA GLY A 202 -1.97 -7.52 -1.03
C GLY A 202 -0.62 -7.72 -0.34
N TYR A 203 0.19 -6.71 -0.33
CA TYR A 203 1.52 -6.72 0.31
C TYR A 203 1.96 -5.33 0.77
#